data_5ac9196b6e041d6bc49d6b0fbd25f353
#
_entry.id   5ac9196b6e041d6bc49d6b0fbd25f353
#
_cell.length_a   1.000
_cell.length_b   1.000
_cell.length_c   1.000
_cell.angle_alpha   90.00
_cell.angle_beta   90.00
_cell.angle_gamma   90.00
#
_symmetry.space_group_name_H-M   'P 1'
#
loop_
_entity.id
_entity.type
_entity.pdbx_description
1 polymer ?
#
loop_
_entity_poly.entity_id
_entity_poly.type
_entity_poly.pdbx_seq_one_letter_code
_entity_poly.pdbx_strand_id
1 'polypeptide(L)'
;IEYKKKFSFYWFHYLDLQLKWMRLWKSQFNDLEVVMIFMQIASLLSSKIDREVSHSSLYSAPDFIVAGPKENNQNISISATSLSDITGIPRATCIRKLNQMVIRKLVTQDEDTKRYHIIPEALAKSLVSKKLTSKVTELFSEFYFIVIKALSIKTTH
;
A
#
# COMPACT_ATOMS: atom_id res chain seq x y z
N ILE A 1 22.62 19.73 -6.07
CA ILE A 1 22.41 20.84 -5.14
C ILE A 1 21.27 21.77 -5.57
N GLU A 2 20.78 21.67 -6.78
CA GLU A 2 19.62 22.42 -7.29
C GLU A 2 18.28 21.92 -6.71
N TYR A 3 18.22 20.69 -6.23
CA TYR A 3 17.10 20.17 -5.47
C TYR A 3 16.74 21.08 -4.27
N LYS A 4 17.73 21.64 -3.58
CA LYS A 4 17.49 22.57 -2.47
C LYS A 4 16.79 23.87 -2.92
N LYS A 5 17.04 24.35 -4.13
CA LYS A 5 16.43 25.59 -4.66
C LYS A 5 14.95 25.41 -5.04
N LYS A 6 14.54 24.16 -5.33
CA LYS A 6 13.17 23.82 -5.72
C LYS A 6 12.45 22.98 -4.64
N PHE A 7 13.02 22.89 -3.42
CA PHE A 7 12.47 22.05 -2.35
C PHE A 7 11.00 22.35 -2.07
N SER A 8 10.62 23.63 -1.95
CA SER A 8 9.23 24.01 -1.65
C SER A 8 8.25 23.55 -2.73
N PHE A 9 8.67 23.57 -4.01
CA PHE A 9 7.86 23.06 -5.11
C PHE A 9 7.62 21.55 -4.99
N TYR A 10 8.68 20.76 -4.83
CA TYR A 10 8.55 19.31 -4.67
C TYR A 10 7.77 18.93 -3.42
N TRP A 11 8.03 19.66 -2.32
CA TRP A 11 7.36 19.43 -1.05
C TRP A 11 5.85 19.69 -1.16
N PHE A 12 5.45 20.77 -1.80
CA PHE A 12 4.03 21.08 -2.03
C PHE A 12 3.34 19.96 -2.81
N HIS A 13 3.89 19.52 -3.93
CA HIS A 13 3.30 18.46 -4.76
C HIS A 13 3.30 17.10 -4.05
N TYR A 14 4.33 16.81 -3.26
CA TYR A 14 4.35 15.62 -2.42
C TYR A 14 3.24 15.64 -1.38
N LEU A 15 3.04 16.74 -0.66
CA LEU A 15 1.96 16.88 0.32
C LEU A 15 0.58 16.78 -0.35
N ASP A 16 0.38 17.37 -1.51
CA ASP A 16 -0.86 17.26 -2.26
C ASP A 16 -1.15 15.80 -2.66
N LEU A 17 -0.15 15.07 -3.17
CA LEU A 17 -0.25 13.64 -3.42
C LEU A 17 -0.66 12.87 -2.16
N GLN A 18 0.03 13.12 -1.04
CA GLN A 18 -0.26 12.43 0.23
C GLN A 18 -1.70 12.69 0.69
N LEU A 19 -2.18 13.92 0.61
CA LEU A 19 -3.56 14.28 0.98
C LEU A 19 -4.58 13.60 0.07
N LYS A 20 -4.37 13.62 -1.24
CA LYS A 20 -5.24 12.93 -2.22
C LYS A 20 -5.25 11.42 -1.95
N TRP A 21 -4.09 10.82 -1.72
CA TRP A 21 -3.92 9.41 -1.36
C TRP A 21 -4.67 9.05 -0.07
N MET A 22 -4.48 9.81 1.01
CA MET A 22 -5.17 9.58 2.28
C MET A 22 -6.70 9.70 2.14
N ARG A 23 -7.19 10.68 1.39
CA ARG A 23 -8.64 10.85 1.12
C ARG A 23 -9.20 9.66 0.35
N LEU A 24 -8.47 9.19 -0.67
CA LEU A 24 -8.86 8.03 -1.47
C LEU A 24 -9.04 6.79 -0.59
N TRP A 25 -8.05 6.47 0.23
CA TRP A 25 -8.09 5.31 1.11
C TRP A 25 -9.08 5.46 2.27
N LYS A 26 -9.19 6.65 2.84
CA LYS A 26 -10.22 6.94 3.85
C LYS A 26 -11.62 6.70 3.30
N SER A 27 -11.89 7.02 2.04
CA SER A 27 -13.19 6.77 1.40
C SER A 27 -13.53 5.28 1.26
N GLN A 28 -12.50 4.40 1.20
CA GLN A 28 -12.69 2.95 1.10
C GLN A 28 -12.88 2.28 2.47
N PHE A 29 -12.14 2.71 3.46
CA PHE A 29 -12.11 2.06 4.78
C PHE A 29 -12.84 2.87 5.86
N ASN A 30 -13.12 4.14 5.61
CA ASN A 30 -13.72 5.11 6.55
C ASN A 30 -12.94 5.25 7.88
N ASP A 31 -11.68 4.81 7.93
CA ASP A 31 -10.86 4.73 9.13
C ASP A 31 -9.38 4.69 8.74
N LEU A 32 -8.62 5.73 9.12
CA LEU A 32 -7.21 5.84 8.75
C LEU A 32 -6.31 4.82 9.47
N GLU A 33 -6.66 4.41 10.69
CA GLU A 33 -5.90 3.37 11.39
C GLU A 33 -6.04 2.02 10.67
N VAL A 34 -7.24 1.71 10.15
CA VAL A 34 -7.46 0.53 9.31
C VAL A 34 -6.63 0.64 8.02
N VAL A 35 -6.58 1.82 7.40
CA VAL A 35 -5.72 2.05 6.21
C VAL A 35 -4.26 1.79 6.53
N MET A 36 -3.73 2.33 7.65
CA MET A 36 -2.33 2.13 8.04
C MET A 36 -2.01 0.65 8.27
N ILE A 37 -2.85 -0.06 9.01
CA ILE A 37 -2.70 -1.50 9.28
C ILE A 37 -2.74 -2.28 7.96
N PHE A 38 -3.72 -1.99 7.11
CA PHE A 38 -3.88 -2.64 5.81
C PHE A 38 -2.66 -2.41 4.90
N MET A 39 -2.18 -1.18 4.78
CA MET A 39 -1.01 -0.85 3.98
C MET A 39 0.24 -1.54 4.50
N GLN A 40 0.40 -1.65 5.83
CA GLN A 40 1.54 -2.35 6.41
C GLN A 40 1.51 -3.85 6.08
N ILE A 41 0.35 -4.50 6.14
CA ILE A 41 0.22 -5.92 5.77
C ILE A 41 0.44 -6.09 4.25
N ALA A 42 -0.11 -5.19 3.42
CA ALA A 42 0.07 -5.23 1.98
C ALA A 42 1.53 -5.00 1.55
N SER A 43 2.28 -4.14 2.25
CA SER A 43 3.70 -3.90 1.97
C SER A 43 4.57 -5.13 2.23
N LEU A 44 4.23 -5.95 3.24
CA LEU A 44 4.91 -7.23 3.49
C LEU A 44 4.71 -8.21 2.32
N LEU A 45 3.49 -8.29 1.80
CA LEU A 45 3.19 -9.10 0.61
C LEU A 45 3.98 -8.61 -0.60
N SER A 46 3.96 -7.30 -0.85
CA SER A 46 4.68 -6.69 -1.97
C SER A 46 6.18 -6.93 -1.90
N SER A 47 6.79 -6.79 -0.73
CA SER A 47 8.23 -6.98 -0.55
C SER A 47 8.68 -8.44 -0.77
N LYS A 48 7.79 -9.40 -0.51
CA LYS A 48 8.07 -10.82 -0.81
C LYS A 48 7.99 -11.09 -2.30
N ILE A 49 6.95 -10.60 -2.96
CA ILE A 49 6.78 -10.74 -4.39
C ILE A 49 7.98 -10.13 -5.14
N ASP A 50 8.43 -8.94 -4.75
CA ASP A 50 9.59 -8.27 -5.35
C ASP A 50 10.89 -9.10 -5.23
N ARG A 51 11.06 -9.84 -4.14
CA ARG A 51 12.21 -10.74 -3.95
C ARG A 51 12.13 -12.02 -4.78
N GLU A 52 10.94 -12.54 -5.00
CA GLU A 52 10.72 -13.81 -5.72
C GLU A 52 10.68 -13.59 -7.25
N VAL A 53 10.31 -12.39 -7.66
CA VAL A 53 10.27 -12.01 -9.07
C VAL A 53 11.61 -11.44 -9.47
N SER A 54 12.40 -12.21 -10.20
CA SER A 54 13.60 -11.69 -10.85
C SER A 54 13.24 -10.50 -11.75
N HIS A 55 14.06 -9.47 -11.73
CA HIS A 55 13.92 -8.12 -12.31
C HIS A 55 13.49 -8.02 -13.80
N SER A 56 12.98 -9.07 -14.41
CA SER A 56 12.75 -9.15 -15.86
C SER A 56 11.33 -8.91 -16.34
N SER A 57 10.34 -8.77 -15.47
CA SER A 57 8.96 -8.55 -15.90
C SER A 57 8.27 -7.44 -15.12
N LEU A 58 7.89 -6.38 -15.83
CA LEU A 58 6.94 -5.37 -15.34
C LEU A 58 5.55 -6.02 -15.28
N TYR A 59 5.07 -6.31 -14.09
CA TYR A 59 3.70 -6.79 -13.90
C TYR A 59 2.71 -5.63 -14.00
N SER A 60 1.56 -5.87 -14.64
CA SER A 60 0.44 -4.97 -14.48
C SER A 60 -0.06 -5.00 -13.02
N ALA A 61 -0.60 -3.88 -12.52
CA ALA A 61 -1.09 -3.81 -11.13
C ALA A 61 -2.12 -4.91 -10.77
N PRO A 62 -3.04 -5.33 -11.67
CA PRO A 62 -3.91 -6.48 -11.45
C PRO A 62 -3.14 -7.80 -11.35
N ASP A 63 -2.15 -8.02 -12.21
CA ASP A 63 -1.35 -9.26 -12.22
C ASP A 63 -0.49 -9.37 -10.98
N PHE A 64 0.03 -8.26 -10.47
CA PHE A 64 0.78 -8.18 -9.23
C PHE A 64 -0.05 -8.65 -8.01
N ILE A 65 -1.34 -8.31 -7.96
CA ILE A 65 -2.24 -8.70 -6.87
C ILE A 65 -2.71 -10.16 -7.03
N VAL A 66 -2.95 -10.60 -8.27
CA VAL A 66 -3.51 -11.93 -8.58
C VAL A 66 -2.41 -12.99 -8.68
N ALA A 67 -1.23 -12.63 -9.18
CA ALA A 67 -0.07 -13.52 -9.32
C ALA A 67 0.74 -13.67 -8.02
N GLY A 68 0.20 -13.20 -6.90
CA GLY A 68 0.79 -13.47 -5.58
C GLY A 68 1.19 -14.95 -5.49
N PRO A 69 2.27 -15.29 -4.81
CA PRO A 69 2.90 -16.61 -4.86
C PRO A 69 1.84 -17.70 -4.67
N LYS A 70 1.65 -18.52 -5.70
CA LYS A 70 0.66 -19.62 -5.73
C LYS A 70 0.98 -20.70 -4.70
N GLU A 71 2.21 -20.73 -4.22
CA GLU A 71 2.70 -21.69 -3.26
C GLU A 71 3.20 -20.95 -2.00
N ASN A 72 2.56 -21.23 -0.86
CA ASN A 72 2.94 -20.76 0.49
C ASN A 72 2.66 -19.30 0.88
N ASN A 73 1.46 -18.80 0.65
CA ASN A 73 0.96 -17.58 1.29
C ASN A 73 0.97 -17.61 2.83
N GLN A 74 1.13 -18.80 3.43
CA GLN A 74 1.19 -18.99 4.89
C GLN A 74 2.37 -18.29 5.57
N ASN A 75 3.43 -17.93 4.81
CA ASN A 75 4.64 -17.32 5.37
C ASN A 75 4.59 -15.79 5.52
N ILE A 76 3.53 -15.13 5.04
CA ILE A 76 3.39 -13.66 5.17
C ILE A 76 2.36 -13.40 6.24
N SER A 77 2.80 -13.44 7.47
CA SER A 77 1.95 -13.21 8.63
C SER A 77 2.54 -12.16 9.55
N ILE A 78 1.70 -11.41 10.21
CA ILE A 78 2.10 -10.39 11.17
C ILE A 78 1.30 -10.51 12.46
N SER A 79 1.95 -10.25 13.59
CA SER A 79 1.27 -10.18 14.89
C SER A 79 0.70 -8.79 15.15
N ALA A 80 -0.31 -8.70 16.01
CA ALA A 80 -0.83 -7.39 16.45
C ALA A 80 0.23 -6.59 17.21
N THR A 81 1.17 -7.23 17.89
CA THR A 81 2.29 -6.58 18.56
C THR A 81 3.24 -5.95 17.55
N SER A 82 3.67 -6.70 16.53
CA SER A 82 4.53 -6.16 15.48
C SER A 82 3.87 -5.00 14.72
N LEU A 83 2.55 -5.09 14.48
CA LEU A 83 1.81 -3.97 13.88
C LEU A 83 1.79 -2.75 14.79
N SER A 84 1.60 -2.91 16.10
CA SER A 84 1.66 -1.84 17.07
C SER A 84 3.03 -1.15 17.07
N ASP A 85 4.09 -1.94 17.08
CA ASP A 85 5.48 -1.42 17.09
C ASP A 85 5.81 -0.63 15.82
N ILE A 86 5.35 -1.11 14.66
CA ILE A 86 5.61 -0.47 13.36
C ILE A 86 4.75 0.77 13.15
N THR A 87 3.46 0.71 13.50
CA THR A 87 2.50 1.76 13.17
C THR A 87 2.35 2.81 14.26
N GLY A 88 2.81 2.54 15.48
CA GLY A 88 2.55 3.35 16.66
C GLY A 88 1.11 3.28 17.18
N ILE A 89 0.24 2.46 16.55
CA ILE A 89 -1.14 2.27 16.99
C ILE A 89 -1.15 1.33 18.20
N PRO A 90 -1.84 1.67 19.31
CA PRO A 90 -1.88 0.81 20.49
C PRO A 90 -2.34 -0.62 20.15
N ARG A 91 -1.68 -1.63 20.71
CA ARG A 91 -1.92 -3.05 20.42
C ARG A 91 -3.40 -3.44 20.53
N ALA A 92 -4.10 -2.94 21.56
CA ALA A 92 -5.53 -3.22 21.73
C ALA A 92 -6.36 -2.66 20.56
N THR A 93 -5.99 -1.50 20.03
CA THR A 93 -6.60 -0.89 18.84
C THR A 93 -6.28 -1.72 17.61
N CYS A 94 -5.02 -2.16 17.42
CA CYS A 94 -4.64 -3.06 16.32
C CYS A 94 -5.52 -4.33 16.31
N ILE A 95 -5.67 -5.00 17.44
CA ILE A 95 -6.52 -6.20 17.56
C ILE A 95 -7.97 -5.89 17.15
N ARG A 96 -8.55 -4.82 17.68
CA ARG A 96 -9.94 -4.44 17.35
C ARG A 96 -10.11 -4.17 15.84
N LYS A 97 -9.15 -3.46 15.22
CA LYS A 97 -9.18 -3.18 13.78
C LYS A 97 -8.95 -4.42 12.92
N LEU A 98 -8.02 -5.28 13.32
CA LEU A 98 -7.78 -6.56 12.65
C LEU A 98 -9.02 -7.46 12.70
N ASN A 99 -9.72 -7.53 13.83
CA ASN A 99 -10.97 -8.28 13.93
C ASN A 99 -12.05 -7.73 12.96
N GLN A 100 -12.16 -6.42 12.80
CA GLN A 100 -13.02 -5.82 11.79
C GLN A 100 -12.61 -6.21 10.36
N MET A 101 -11.31 -6.33 10.09
CA MET A 101 -10.80 -6.78 8.79
C MET A 101 -11.06 -8.27 8.56
N VAL A 102 -11.00 -9.09 9.61
CA VAL A 102 -11.38 -10.51 9.55
C VAL A 102 -12.86 -10.67 9.18
N ILE A 103 -13.75 -9.91 9.84
CA ILE A 103 -15.20 -9.91 9.53
C ILE A 103 -15.45 -9.51 8.06
N ARG A 104 -14.66 -8.55 7.53
CA ARG A 104 -14.73 -8.13 6.13
C ARG A 104 -14.03 -9.09 5.16
N LYS A 105 -13.46 -10.17 5.66
CA LYS A 105 -12.69 -11.17 4.88
C LYS A 105 -11.49 -10.58 4.12
N LEU A 106 -10.88 -9.53 4.64
CA LEU A 106 -9.67 -8.92 4.10
C LEU A 106 -8.40 -9.62 4.60
N VAL A 107 -8.46 -10.09 5.84
CA VAL A 107 -7.41 -10.87 6.49
C VAL A 107 -8.02 -12.08 7.17
N THR A 108 -7.22 -13.10 7.39
CA THR A 108 -7.54 -14.24 8.25
C THR A 108 -6.60 -14.29 9.43
N GLN A 109 -7.03 -14.86 10.53
CA GLN A 109 -6.19 -15.11 11.70
C GLN A 109 -5.93 -16.61 11.82
N ASP A 110 -4.68 -16.97 11.96
CA ASP A 110 -4.26 -18.33 12.29
C ASP A 110 -4.62 -18.63 13.76
N GLU A 111 -5.28 -19.77 14.00
CA GLU A 111 -5.80 -20.12 15.33
C GLU A 111 -4.69 -20.47 16.32
N ASP A 112 -3.59 -21.06 15.85
CA ASP A 112 -2.49 -21.51 16.71
C ASP A 112 -1.53 -20.36 17.02
N THR A 113 -1.06 -19.66 16.00
CA THR A 113 -0.04 -18.62 16.14
C THR A 113 -0.62 -17.25 16.46
N LYS A 114 -1.95 -17.06 16.34
CA LYS A 114 -2.67 -15.78 16.46
C LYS A 114 -2.13 -14.69 15.52
N ARG A 115 -1.43 -15.07 14.45
CA ARG A 115 -0.92 -14.17 13.44
C ARG A 115 -1.96 -13.93 12.35
N TYR A 116 -1.85 -12.78 11.70
CA TYR A 116 -2.79 -12.35 10.67
C TYR A 116 -2.14 -12.46 9.30
N HIS A 117 -2.91 -12.97 8.34
CA HIS A 117 -2.52 -13.14 6.94
C HIS A 117 -3.47 -12.36 6.06
N ILE A 118 -2.96 -11.76 4.99
CA ILE A 118 -3.82 -11.15 3.97
C ILE A 118 -4.48 -12.25 3.13
N ILE A 119 -5.70 -12.00 2.68
CA ILE A 119 -6.40 -12.85 1.73
C ILE A 119 -6.22 -12.21 0.34
N PRO A 120 -5.34 -12.74 -0.55
CA PRO A 120 -5.01 -12.10 -1.82
C PRO A 120 -6.23 -11.89 -2.72
N GLU A 121 -7.15 -12.86 -2.76
CA GLU A 121 -8.37 -12.78 -3.58
C GLU A 121 -9.33 -11.70 -3.06
N ALA A 122 -9.41 -11.52 -1.73
CA ALA A 122 -10.21 -10.46 -1.12
C ALA A 122 -9.58 -9.09 -1.36
N LEU A 123 -8.24 -9.02 -1.31
CA LEU A 123 -7.47 -7.85 -1.68
C LEU A 123 -7.75 -7.49 -3.15
N ALA A 124 -7.63 -8.47 -4.05
CA ALA A 124 -7.94 -8.29 -5.46
C ALA A 124 -9.37 -7.76 -5.66
N LYS A 125 -10.37 -8.32 -5.01
CA LYS A 125 -11.77 -7.87 -5.13
C LYS A 125 -12.01 -6.48 -4.52
N SER A 126 -11.37 -6.14 -3.41
CA SER A 126 -11.59 -4.86 -2.71
C SER A 126 -10.80 -3.71 -3.34
N LEU A 127 -9.56 -3.98 -3.79
CA LEU A 127 -8.67 -2.98 -4.39
C LEU A 127 -8.86 -2.86 -5.91
N VAL A 128 -9.17 -3.97 -6.57
CA VAL A 128 -9.40 -4.06 -8.02
C VAL A 128 -10.84 -3.72 -8.41
N SER A 129 -11.61 -3.00 -7.57
CA SER A 129 -12.63 -2.23 -8.25
C SER A 129 -11.86 -1.37 -9.26
N LYS A 130 -12.09 -1.61 -10.56
CA LYS A 130 -11.41 -0.90 -11.68
C LYS A 130 -11.29 0.60 -11.41
N LYS A 131 -12.23 1.15 -10.64
CA LYS A 131 -12.30 2.55 -10.25
C LYS A 131 -11.21 2.95 -9.22
N LEU A 132 -10.83 2.08 -8.27
CA LEU A 132 -9.81 2.42 -7.29
C LEU A 132 -8.42 2.35 -7.91
N THR A 133 -8.12 1.28 -8.65
CA THR A 133 -6.84 1.11 -9.36
C THR A 133 -6.62 2.26 -10.35
N SER A 134 -7.65 2.63 -11.13
CA SER A 134 -7.57 3.77 -12.04
C SER A 134 -7.21 5.07 -11.31
N LYS A 135 -7.88 5.36 -10.19
CA LYS A 135 -7.59 6.57 -9.39
C LYS A 135 -6.20 6.56 -8.78
N VAL A 136 -5.74 5.41 -8.31
CA VAL A 136 -4.36 5.24 -7.78
C VAL A 136 -3.35 5.51 -8.88
N THR A 137 -3.52 4.90 -10.06
CA THR A 137 -2.64 5.09 -11.21
C THR A 137 -2.63 6.56 -11.67
N GLU A 138 -3.80 7.20 -11.71
CA GLU A 138 -3.93 8.61 -12.06
C GLU A 138 -3.16 9.53 -11.10
N LEU A 139 -3.31 9.32 -9.78
CA LEU A 139 -2.59 10.10 -8.76
C LEU A 139 -1.07 9.98 -8.89
N PHE A 140 -0.56 8.76 -9.09
CA PHE A 140 0.87 8.55 -9.28
C PHE A 140 1.37 9.13 -10.61
N SER A 141 0.62 8.95 -11.69
CA SER A 141 0.97 9.50 -13.00
C SER A 141 1.04 11.02 -12.97
N GLU A 142 0.07 11.69 -12.33
CA GLU A 142 0.08 13.15 -12.13
C GLU A 142 1.35 13.60 -11.39
N PHE A 143 1.68 12.94 -10.28
CA PHE A 143 2.87 13.27 -9.50
C PHE A 143 4.17 13.05 -10.29
N TYR A 144 4.32 11.89 -10.94
CA TYR A 144 5.49 11.58 -11.75
C TYR A 144 5.66 12.58 -12.91
N PHE A 145 4.57 12.94 -13.58
CA PHE A 145 4.61 13.94 -14.65
C PHE A 145 5.14 15.28 -14.15
N ILE A 146 4.68 15.75 -12.99
CA ILE A 146 5.15 16.99 -12.36
C ILE A 146 6.64 16.91 -12.04
N VAL A 147 7.09 15.79 -11.45
CA VAL A 147 8.50 15.60 -11.10
C VAL A 147 9.38 15.55 -12.34
N ILE A 148 9.00 14.76 -13.36
CA ILE A 148 9.75 14.67 -14.62
C ILE A 148 9.82 16.02 -15.31
N LYS A 149 8.70 16.74 -15.43
CA LYS A 149 8.67 18.08 -16.03
C LYS A 149 9.60 19.05 -15.31
N ALA A 150 9.61 19.02 -13.98
CA ALA A 150 10.48 19.87 -13.18
C ALA A 150 11.97 19.52 -13.33
N LEU A 151 12.30 18.26 -13.62
CA LEU A 151 13.67 17.81 -13.91
C LEU A 151 14.10 18.12 -15.34
N SER A 152 13.19 17.99 -16.33
CA SER A 152 13.47 18.17 -17.77
C SER A 152 13.69 19.61 -18.19
N ILE A 153 13.23 20.60 -17.43
CA ILE A 153 13.46 22.03 -17.72
C ILE A 153 14.97 22.42 -17.69
N LYS A 154 15.85 21.49 -17.32
CA LYS A 154 17.29 21.70 -17.19
C LYS A 154 18.16 21.34 -18.38
N THR A 155 17.63 20.64 -19.35
CA THR A 155 18.45 20.15 -20.49
C THR A 155 18.59 21.16 -21.64
N THR A 156 18.12 22.39 -21.43
CA THR A 156 18.13 23.44 -22.46
C THR A 156 18.93 24.70 -22.10
N HIS A 157 20.00 24.54 -21.31
CA HIS A 157 20.96 25.63 -21.06
C HIS A 157 22.38 25.13 -21.20
#